data_d971507ae472312f2776585a201c0df6
#
_entry.id   d971507ae472312f2776585a201c0df6
#
_cell.length_a   1.000
_cell.length_b   1.000
_cell.length_c   1.000
_cell.angle_alpha   90.00
_cell.angle_beta   90.00
_cell.angle_gamma   90.00
#
_symmetry.space_group_name_H-M   'P 1'
#
loop_
_entity.id
_entity.type
_entity.pdbx_description
1 polymer ?
#
loop_
_entity_poly.entity_id
_entity_poly.type
_entity_poly.pdbx_seq_one_letter_code
_entity_poly.pdbx_strand_id
1 'polypeptide(L)'
;MKALIFDVDNTLIELRSEYVLSVKKVLEDMNYNFSDDVINDIYKFADEHENHFEKINKQEILDYINKNCKINLPIEFIDRLELKQGENVYDDPDLVKVISYLSKKYDLYAVSNWFTKTQSIRLEKMGVLKYFKKVYGADINYYKPDKRAFDVFFKDYKREDCISIGDSLENDVKLPISLGMKALWKTKNKSDEYQTFEKLTDLLQIL
;
A
#
# COMPACT_ATOMS: atom_id res chain seq x y z
N MET A 1 -14.17 -1.36 -20.31
CA MET A 1 -13.18 -2.30 -19.72
C MET A 1 -13.35 -2.22 -18.21
N LYS A 2 -13.14 -3.29 -17.45
CA LYS A 2 -13.27 -3.26 -15.98
C LYS A 2 -11.94 -2.86 -15.35
N ALA A 3 -12.00 -2.21 -14.18
CA ALA A 3 -10.83 -1.83 -13.40
C ALA A 3 -10.57 -2.84 -12.27
N LEU A 4 -9.34 -3.31 -12.14
CA LEU A 4 -8.85 -4.01 -10.94
C LEU A 4 -8.01 -3.02 -10.12
N ILE A 5 -8.40 -2.86 -8.87
CA ILE A 5 -7.80 -1.91 -7.94
C ILE A 5 -7.15 -2.73 -6.82
N PHE A 6 -5.85 -2.86 -6.89
CA PHE A 6 -5.06 -3.65 -5.95
C PHE A 6 -4.58 -2.79 -4.79
N ASP A 7 -4.71 -3.30 -3.59
CA ASP A 7 -3.84 -2.91 -2.50
C ASP A 7 -2.41 -3.44 -2.75
N VAL A 8 -1.40 -2.86 -2.10
CA VAL A 8 0.00 -3.22 -2.34
C VAL A 8 0.55 -4.09 -1.21
N ASP A 9 0.50 -3.57 0.03
CA ASP A 9 1.13 -4.21 1.19
C ASP A 9 0.34 -5.43 1.65
N ASN A 10 1.02 -6.56 1.83
CA ASN A 10 0.43 -7.88 2.11
C ASN A 10 -0.53 -8.41 1.02
N THR A 11 -0.81 -7.63 -0.01
CA THR A 11 -1.64 -8.02 -1.16
C THR A 11 -0.78 -8.42 -2.35
N LEU A 12 -0.07 -7.47 -2.95
CA LEU A 12 0.87 -7.70 -4.05
C LEU A 12 2.27 -8.02 -3.55
N ILE A 13 2.71 -7.33 -2.51
CA ILE A 13 4.05 -7.44 -1.93
C ILE A 13 3.90 -7.63 -0.43
N GLU A 14 4.45 -8.71 0.10
CA GLU A 14 4.43 -9.00 1.53
C GLU A 14 5.16 -7.89 2.31
N LEU A 15 4.52 -7.36 3.35
CA LEU A 15 5.12 -6.42 4.27
C LEU A 15 5.95 -7.20 5.30
N ARG A 16 7.26 -7.02 5.28
CA ARG A 16 8.20 -7.73 6.15
C ARG A 16 8.83 -6.79 7.18
N SER A 17 9.52 -7.39 8.14
CA SER A 17 10.29 -6.68 9.17
C SER A 17 11.33 -5.69 8.61
N GLU A 18 11.70 -5.82 7.34
CA GLU A 18 12.60 -4.90 6.64
C GLU A 18 12.12 -3.44 6.62
N TYR A 19 10.82 -3.21 6.80
CA TYR A 19 10.28 -1.84 6.94
C TYR A 19 10.81 -1.16 8.21
N VAL A 20 10.84 -1.87 9.34
CA VAL A 20 11.45 -1.38 10.60
C VAL A 20 12.96 -1.19 10.42
N LEU A 21 13.62 -2.17 9.77
CA LEU A 21 15.05 -2.09 9.48
C LEU A 21 15.40 -0.89 8.56
N SER A 22 14.48 -0.45 7.71
CA SER A 22 14.68 0.74 6.89
C SER A 22 14.80 2.00 7.73
N VAL A 23 13.99 2.14 8.80
CA VAL A 23 14.12 3.24 9.75
C VAL A 23 15.50 3.26 10.36
N LYS A 24 15.97 2.11 10.89
CA LYS A 24 17.30 1.98 11.50
C LYS A 24 18.41 2.36 10.54
N LYS A 25 18.38 1.82 9.32
CA LYS A 25 19.42 2.10 8.31
C LYS A 25 19.46 3.58 7.91
N VAL A 26 18.30 4.22 7.73
CA VAL A 26 18.26 5.65 7.39
C VAL A 26 18.82 6.49 8.54
N LEU A 27 18.50 6.16 9.78
CA LEU A 27 19.06 6.87 10.94
C LEU A 27 20.57 6.70 11.04
N GLU A 28 21.08 5.50 10.86
CA GLU A 28 22.53 5.19 10.81
C GLU A 28 23.24 6.00 9.70
N ASP A 29 22.68 6.01 8.48
CA ASP A 29 23.20 6.76 7.33
C ASP A 29 23.21 8.29 7.56
N MET A 30 22.32 8.76 8.44
CA MET A 30 22.25 10.17 8.87
C MET A 30 23.05 10.45 10.14
N ASN A 31 23.82 9.49 10.66
CA ASN A 31 24.59 9.58 11.90
C ASN A 31 23.75 9.80 13.18
N TYR A 32 22.49 9.33 13.18
CA TYR A 32 21.69 9.26 14.39
C TYR A 32 21.85 7.89 15.06
N ASN A 33 22.03 7.91 16.37
CA ASN A 33 22.17 6.68 17.17
C ASN A 33 21.09 6.67 18.26
N PHE A 34 19.95 6.05 17.94
CA PHE A 34 18.85 5.84 18.87
C PHE A 34 18.81 4.38 19.34
N SER A 35 18.20 4.16 20.50
CA SER A 35 17.90 2.79 20.96
C SER A 35 16.88 2.11 20.06
N ASP A 36 16.86 0.78 20.08
CA ASP A 36 15.89 0.00 19.32
C ASP A 36 14.44 0.34 19.71
N ASP A 37 14.17 0.71 20.97
CA ASP A 37 12.84 1.14 21.41
C ASP A 37 12.40 2.43 20.69
N VAL A 38 13.29 3.44 20.60
CA VAL A 38 12.99 4.68 19.86
C VAL A 38 12.80 4.40 18.37
N ILE A 39 13.58 3.51 17.78
CA ILE A 39 13.44 3.12 16.37
C ILE A 39 12.08 2.46 16.12
N ASN A 40 11.65 1.56 17.01
CA ASN A 40 10.33 0.94 16.95
C ASN A 40 9.20 1.96 17.13
N ASP A 41 9.36 2.93 18.04
CA ASP A 41 8.38 4.00 18.22
C ASP A 41 8.28 4.89 16.97
N ILE A 42 9.40 5.24 16.33
CA ILE A 42 9.40 5.99 15.07
C ILE A 42 8.60 5.25 14.01
N TYR A 43 8.83 3.94 13.84
CA TYR A 43 8.07 3.13 12.90
C TYR A 43 6.58 3.11 13.25
N LYS A 44 6.25 2.84 14.50
CA LYS A 44 4.87 2.81 15.01
C LYS A 44 4.13 4.12 14.72
N PHE A 45 4.72 5.27 15.06
CA PHE A 45 4.07 6.56 14.82
C PHE A 45 3.98 6.92 13.33
N ALA A 46 4.91 6.45 12.50
CA ALA A 46 4.79 6.57 11.04
C ALA A 46 3.59 5.77 10.51
N ASP A 47 3.38 4.55 11.03
CA ASP A 47 2.27 3.68 10.65
C ASP A 47 0.92 4.20 11.17
N GLU A 48 0.86 4.63 12.44
CA GLU A 48 -0.35 5.17 13.06
C GLU A 48 -0.84 6.50 12.45
N HIS A 49 -0.02 7.14 11.61
CA HIS A 49 -0.35 8.42 10.98
C HIS A 49 -1.69 8.37 10.22
N GLU A 50 -2.03 7.26 9.58
CA GLU A 50 -3.29 7.07 8.87
C GLU A 50 -4.54 7.22 9.75
N ASN A 51 -4.41 6.99 11.08
CA ASN A 51 -5.51 7.12 12.03
C ASN A 51 -5.78 8.57 12.43
N HIS A 52 -4.91 9.50 12.09
CA HIS A 52 -4.95 10.90 12.55
C HIS A 52 -5.11 11.90 11.41
N PHE A 53 -4.81 11.51 10.17
CA PHE A 53 -4.77 12.39 9.02
C PHE A 53 -5.54 11.77 7.83
N GLU A 54 -6.04 12.63 6.93
CA GLU A 54 -6.78 12.17 5.75
C GLU A 54 -5.87 11.77 4.59
N LYS A 55 -4.64 12.30 4.58
CA LYS A 55 -3.61 12.08 3.56
C LYS A 55 -2.23 12.13 4.19
N ILE A 56 -1.26 11.55 3.50
CA ILE A 56 0.15 11.76 3.85
C ILE A 56 0.59 13.18 3.47
N ASN A 57 1.14 13.87 4.46
CA ASN A 57 1.98 15.05 4.28
C ASN A 57 3.30 14.80 5.01
N LYS A 58 4.42 14.92 4.30
CA LYS A 58 5.75 14.59 4.86
C LYS A 58 6.09 15.40 6.10
N GLN A 59 5.71 16.69 6.15
CA GLN A 59 5.99 17.53 7.30
C GLN A 59 5.10 17.14 8.49
N GLU A 60 3.83 16.84 8.25
CA GLU A 60 2.91 16.44 9.33
C GLU A 60 3.32 15.10 9.95
N ILE A 61 3.72 14.10 9.14
CA ILE A 61 4.20 12.82 9.66
C ILE A 61 5.52 12.99 10.42
N LEU A 62 6.43 13.84 9.95
CA LEU A 62 7.66 14.16 10.65
C LEU A 62 7.40 14.84 12.00
N ASP A 63 6.53 15.85 12.01
CA ASP A 63 6.17 16.58 13.24
C ASP A 63 5.48 15.65 14.25
N TYR A 64 4.63 14.73 13.76
CA TYR A 64 3.97 13.72 14.58
C TYR A 64 4.98 12.75 15.21
N ILE A 65 5.93 12.24 14.43
CA ILE A 65 7.02 11.39 14.93
C ILE A 65 7.89 12.15 15.94
N ASN A 66 8.38 13.32 15.58
CA ASN A 66 9.26 14.13 16.43
C ASN A 66 8.63 14.46 17.79
N LYS A 67 7.36 14.84 17.77
CA LYS A 67 6.59 15.16 18.98
C LYS A 67 6.43 13.95 19.91
N ASN A 68 6.04 12.79 19.35
CA ASN A 68 5.71 11.61 20.15
C ASN A 68 6.95 10.87 20.64
N CYS A 69 8.01 10.80 19.82
CA CYS A 69 9.30 10.22 20.22
C CYS A 69 10.19 11.21 21.01
N LYS A 70 9.79 12.49 21.11
CA LYS A 70 10.60 13.56 21.77
C LYS A 70 12.00 13.70 21.15
N ILE A 71 12.08 13.65 19.83
CA ILE A 71 13.31 13.78 19.04
C ILE A 71 13.19 14.95 18.06
N ASN A 72 14.25 15.23 17.31
CA ASN A 72 14.25 16.29 16.30
C ASN A 72 14.94 15.78 15.02
N LEU A 73 14.21 15.05 14.19
CA LEU A 73 14.68 14.62 12.88
C LEU A 73 14.35 15.69 11.84
N PRO A 74 15.22 15.91 10.84
CA PRO A 74 14.94 16.81 9.72
C PRO A 74 14.04 16.14 8.67
N ILE A 75 13.43 16.95 7.79
CA ILE A 75 12.56 16.45 6.71
C ILE A 75 13.27 15.46 5.78
N GLU A 76 14.57 15.58 5.63
CA GLU A 76 15.41 14.67 4.87
C GLU A 76 15.27 13.20 5.35
N PHE A 77 14.97 12.99 6.63
CA PHE A 77 14.70 11.66 7.16
C PHE A 77 13.53 10.98 6.42
N ILE A 78 12.42 11.69 6.24
CA ILE A 78 11.24 11.15 5.54
C ILE A 78 11.56 10.92 4.06
N ASP A 79 12.32 11.83 3.41
CA ASP A 79 12.71 11.67 2.01
C ASP A 79 13.58 10.43 1.78
N ARG A 80 14.53 10.18 2.70
CA ARG A 80 15.38 8.99 2.68
C ARG A 80 14.62 7.71 3.02
N LEU A 81 13.70 7.79 4.00
CA LEU A 81 12.87 6.66 4.41
C LEU A 81 11.97 6.18 3.26
N GLU A 82 11.34 7.11 2.55
CA GLU A 82 10.51 6.81 1.37
C GLU A 82 11.30 6.01 0.31
N LEU A 83 12.54 6.41 0.03
CA LEU A 83 13.41 5.72 -0.92
C LEU A 83 13.86 4.37 -0.38
N LYS A 84 14.28 4.33 0.89
CA LYS A 84 14.82 3.11 1.51
C LYS A 84 13.76 2.01 1.62
N GLN A 85 12.55 2.37 1.99
CA GLN A 85 11.43 1.43 2.01
C GLN A 85 11.06 0.93 0.60
N GLY A 86 11.25 1.74 -0.43
CA GLY A 86 11.11 1.32 -1.82
C GLY A 86 12.07 0.21 -2.26
N GLU A 87 13.14 -0.03 -1.50
CA GLU A 87 14.07 -1.13 -1.75
C GLU A 87 13.59 -2.49 -1.21
N ASN A 88 12.58 -2.52 -0.35
CA ASN A 88 12.07 -3.72 0.31
C ASN A 88 11.19 -4.54 -0.63
N VAL A 89 11.82 -5.42 -1.38
CA VAL A 89 11.19 -6.35 -2.32
C VAL A 89 11.86 -7.72 -2.24
N TYR A 90 11.18 -8.73 -2.76
CA TYR A 90 11.68 -10.10 -2.86
C TYR A 90 11.30 -10.69 -4.21
N ASP A 91 11.93 -11.77 -4.62
CA ASP A 91 11.61 -12.43 -5.87
C ASP A 91 10.27 -13.18 -5.75
N ASP A 92 9.34 -12.86 -6.65
CA ASP A 92 8.04 -13.50 -6.76
C ASP A 92 7.65 -13.65 -8.24
N PRO A 93 8.02 -14.78 -8.86
CA PRO A 93 7.71 -15.04 -10.27
C PRO A 93 6.21 -15.17 -10.54
N ASP A 94 5.41 -15.57 -9.57
CA ASP A 94 3.96 -15.68 -9.72
C ASP A 94 3.30 -14.30 -9.80
N LEU A 95 3.82 -13.30 -9.11
CA LEU A 95 3.33 -11.93 -9.20
C LEU A 95 3.40 -11.41 -10.66
N VAL A 96 4.56 -11.51 -11.30
CA VAL A 96 4.73 -11.06 -12.69
C VAL A 96 3.79 -11.81 -13.64
N LYS A 97 3.68 -13.13 -13.48
CA LYS A 97 2.79 -13.98 -14.29
C LYS A 97 1.33 -13.54 -14.17
N VAL A 98 0.83 -13.39 -12.94
CA VAL A 98 -0.57 -13.03 -12.67
C VAL A 98 -0.88 -11.62 -13.18
N ILE A 99 -0.06 -10.63 -12.82
CA ILE A 99 -0.30 -9.23 -13.18
C ILE A 99 -0.21 -9.03 -14.70
N SER A 100 0.76 -9.65 -15.37
CA SER A 100 0.87 -9.57 -16.83
C SER A 100 -0.31 -10.22 -17.56
N TYR A 101 -0.88 -11.29 -17.01
CA TYR A 101 -2.08 -11.92 -17.57
C TYR A 101 -3.32 -11.03 -17.39
N LEU A 102 -3.54 -10.52 -16.16
CA LEU A 102 -4.71 -9.70 -15.86
C LEU A 102 -4.69 -8.37 -16.63
N SER A 103 -3.51 -7.78 -16.87
CA SER A 103 -3.37 -6.52 -17.62
C SER A 103 -3.82 -6.62 -19.07
N LYS A 104 -3.96 -7.82 -19.63
CA LYS A 104 -4.48 -8.02 -20.98
C LYS A 104 -6.01 -7.93 -21.05
N LYS A 105 -6.69 -8.06 -19.90
CA LYS A 105 -8.15 -8.10 -19.80
C LYS A 105 -8.75 -6.91 -19.04
N TYR A 106 -7.96 -6.31 -18.18
CA TYR A 106 -8.39 -5.29 -17.21
C TYR A 106 -7.45 -4.09 -17.19
N ASP A 107 -7.98 -2.95 -16.81
CA ASP A 107 -7.16 -1.78 -16.42
C ASP A 107 -6.72 -1.96 -14.97
N LEU A 108 -5.40 -1.99 -14.73
CA LEU A 108 -4.86 -2.24 -13.39
C LEU A 108 -4.46 -0.93 -12.72
N TYR A 109 -4.83 -0.81 -11.44
CA TYR A 109 -4.48 0.30 -10.57
C TYR A 109 -3.99 -0.26 -9.23
N ALA A 110 -3.13 0.50 -8.56
CA ALA A 110 -2.74 0.24 -7.18
C ALA A 110 -3.18 1.40 -6.27
N VAL A 111 -3.73 1.08 -5.09
CA VAL A 111 -4.12 2.05 -4.05
C VAL A 111 -3.55 1.60 -2.72
N SER A 112 -2.68 2.41 -2.13
CA SER A 112 -2.00 2.09 -0.87
C SER A 112 -2.11 3.24 0.13
N ASN A 113 -2.13 2.92 1.41
CA ASN A 113 -2.05 3.87 2.52
C ASN A 113 -0.63 4.38 2.78
N TRP A 114 0.29 4.23 1.83
CA TRP A 114 1.66 4.70 1.94
C TRP A 114 2.04 5.61 0.78
N PHE A 115 3.31 6.07 0.73
CA PHE A 115 3.78 6.99 -0.31
C PHE A 115 3.72 6.38 -1.71
N THR A 116 3.19 7.13 -2.67
CA THR A 116 3.15 6.76 -4.09
C THR A 116 4.52 6.37 -4.63
N LYS A 117 5.56 7.12 -4.26
CA LYS A 117 6.93 6.88 -4.72
C LYS A 117 7.49 5.58 -4.19
N THR A 118 7.33 5.29 -2.89
CA THR A 118 7.74 4.02 -2.28
C THR A 118 7.10 2.84 -3.01
N GLN A 119 5.79 2.87 -3.18
CA GLN A 119 5.06 1.77 -3.82
C GLN A 119 5.41 1.62 -5.30
N SER A 120 5.63 2.74 -6.01
CA SER A 120 6.05 2.69 -7.41
C SER A 120 7.44 2.06 -7.57
N ILE A 121 8.41 2.40 -6.71
CA ILE A 121 9.74 1.79 -6.71
C ILE A 121 9.65 0.28 -6.43
N ARG A 122 8.85 -0.13 -5.46
CA ARG A 122 8.65 -1.55 -5.14
C ARG A 122 8.05 -2.32 -6.32
N LEU A 123 6.96 -1.82 -6.91
CA LEU A 123 6.32 -2.44 -8.07
C LEU A 123 7.23 -2.46 -9.31
N GLU A 124 8.10 -1.45 -9.49
CA GLU A 124 9.10 -1.42 -10.56
C GLU A 124 10.17 -2.50 -10.36
N LYS A 125 10.72 -2.61 -9.15
CA LYS A 125 11.70 -3.64 -8.80
C LYS A 125 11.13 -5.06 -8.90
N MET A 126 9.84 -5.23 -8.58
CA MET A 126 9.11 -6.49 -8.80
C MET A 126 8.75 -6.74 -10.28
N GLY A 127 9.11 -5.82 -11.20
CA GLY A 127 8.90 -5.95 -12.64
C GLY A 127 7.45 -5.79 -13.10
N VAL A 128 6.55 -5.27 -12.25
CA VAL A 128 5.10 -5.21 -12.53
C VAL A 128 4.56 -3.79 -12.72
N LEU A 129 5.29 -2.74 -12.36
CA LEU A 129 4.81 -1.35 -12.46
C LEU A 129 4.28 -1.02 -13.86
N LYS A 130 4.93 -1.48 -14.89
CA LYS A 130 4.57 -1.25 -16.31
C LYS A 130 3.17 -1.74 -16.71
N TYR A 131 2.55 -2.60 -15.91
CA TYR A 131 1.20 -3.11 -16.15
C TYR A 131 0.10 -2.29 -15.48
N PHE A 132 0.47 -1.41 -14.55
CA PHE A 132 -0.45 -0.53 -13.85
C PHE A 132 -0.61 0.78 -14.59
N LYS A 133 -1.85 1.22 -14.79
CA LYS A 133 -2.12 2.56 -15.35
C LYS A 133 -1.69 3.67 -14.41
N LYS A 134 -1.87 3.45 -13.10
CA LYS A 134 -1.45 4.40 -12.07
C LYS A 134 -1.35 3.73 -10.70
N VAL A 135 -0.45 4.26 -9.89
CA VAL A 135 -0.30 3.98 -8.46
C VAL A 135 -0.79 5.20 -7.69
N TYR A 136 -1.67 4.99 -6.74
CA TYR A 136 -2.19 6.01 -5.85
C TYR A 136 -1.74 5.70 -4.43
N GLY A 137 -0.77 6.42 -3.92
CA GLY A 137 -0.44 6.46 -2.51
C GLY A 137 -1.26 7.52 -1.78
N ALA A 138 -1.25 7.49 -0.46
CA ALA A 138 -2.01 8.44 0.35
C ALA A 138 -1.45 9.88 0.34
N ASP A 139 -0.29 10.11 -0.28
CA ASP A 139 0.28 11.44 -0.55
C ASP A 139 -0.43 12.18 -1.70
N ILE A 140 -1.00 11.44 -2.66
CA ILE A 140 -1.76 12.02 -3.78
C ILE A 140 -3.24 11.66 -3.75
N ASN A 141 -3.64 10.76 -2.85
CA ASN A 141 -5.00 10.28 -2.66
C ASN A 141 -5.35 10.32 -1.16
N TYR A 142 -6.53 9.82 -0.78
CA TYR A 142 -6.96 9.69 0.60
C TYR A 142 -6.56 8.33 1.17
N TYR A 143 -6.36 8.24 2.50
CA TYR A 143 -6.24 6.95 3.18
C TYR A 143 -7.51 6.12 3.04
N LYS A 144 -7.37 4.82 2.82
CA LYS A 144 -8.45 3.88 3.10
C LYS A 144 -8.57 3.74 4.64
N PRO A 145 -9.76 3.72 5.24
CA PRO A 145 -11.08 3.49 4.62
C PRO A 145 -11.86 4.76 4.23
N ASP A 146 -11.24 5.90 3.97
CA ASP A 146 -12.00 7.03 3.45
C ASP A 146 -12.54 6.70 2.05
N LYS A 147 -13.86 6.87 1.86
CA LYS A 147 -14.53 6.60 0.57
C LYS A 147 -13.93 7.37 -0.59
N ARG A 148 -13.38 8.57 -0.35
CA ARG A 148 -12.72 9.40 -1.36
C ARG A 148 -11.49 8.74 -2.00
N ALA A 149 -10.92 7.72 -1.34
CA ALA A 149 -9.83 6.93 -1.93
C ALA A 149 -10.22 6.22 -3.23
N PHE A 150 -11.52 5.95 -3.42
CA PHE A 150 -12.06 5.28 -4.61
C PHE A 150 -12.76 6.21 -5.60
N ASP A 151 -13.06 7.47 -5.23
CA ASP A 151 -13.78 8.42 -6.09
C ASP A 151 -13.04 8.73 -7.40
N VAL A 152 -11.72 8.58 -7.41
CA VAL A 152 -10.88 8.80 -8.61
C VAL A 152 -11.24 7.85 -9.75
N PHE A 153 -11.77 6.66 -9.46
CA PHE A 153 -12.12 5.64 -10.46
C PHE A 153 -13.50 5.85 -11.07
N PHE A 154 -14.44 6.46 -10.31
CA PHE A 154 -15.83 6.61 -10.74
C PHE A 154 -16.05 7.69 -11.82
N LYS A 155 -14.98 8.36 -12.22
CA LYS A 155 -14.99 9.25 -13.39
C LYS A 155 -14.95 8.49 -14.70
N ASP A 156 -14.25 7.33 -14.71
CA ASP A 156 -13.95 6.56 -15.92
C ASP A 156 -14.64 5.19 -15.93
N TYR A 157 -15.08 4.70 -14.76
CA TYR A 157 -15.68 3.38 -14.61
C TYR A 157 -16.99 3.46 -13.84
N LYS A 158 -17.94 2.57 -14.20
CA LYS A 158 -19.09 2.32 -13.34
C LYS A 158 -18.63 1.57 -12.09
N ARG A 159 -19.31 1.77 -10.97
CA ARG A 159 -18.96 1.13 -9.68
C ARG A 159 -18.93 -0.40 -9.78
N GLU A 160 -19.91 -0.98 -10.46
CA GLU A 160 -20.02 -2.43 -10.71
C GLU A 160 -18.90 -3.00 -11.60
N ASP A 161 -18.18 -2.14 -12.34
CA ASP A 161 -17.03 -2.51 -13.18
C ASP A 161 -15.69 -2.36 -12.45
N CYS A 162 -15.70 -1.87 -11.21
CA CYS A 162 -14.54 -1.77 -10.33
C CYS A 162 -14.49 -2.98 -9.39
N ILE A 163 -13.31 -3.60 -9.28
CA ILE A 163 -13.06 -4.73 -8.39
C ILE A 163 -11.89 -4.37 -7.49
N SER A 164 -12.13 -4.24 -6.19
CA SER A 164 -11.08 -4.04 -5.18
C SER A 164 -10.46 -5.40 -4.81
N ILE A 165 -9.14 -5.44 -4.62
CA ILE A 165 -8.41 -6.66 -4.30
C ILE A 165 -7.40 -6.32 -3.21
N GLY A 166 -7.57 -6.87 -2.01
CA GLY A 166 -6.69 -6.56 -0.89
C GLY A 166 -6.85 -7.51 0.30
N ASP A 167 -6.00 -7.34 1.30
CA ASP A 167 -5.96 -8.19 2.50
C ASP A 167 -6.73 -7.59 3.69
N SER A 168 -6.99 -6.29 3.68
CA SER A 168 -7.73 -5.62 4.75
C SER A 168 -9.24 -5.75 4.55
N LEU A 169 -9.92 -6.45 5.47
CA LEU A 169 -11.37 -6.62 5.42
C LEU A 169 -12.10 -5.27 5.40
N GLU A 170 -11.67 -4.29 6.19
CA GLU A 170 -12.32 -2.98 6.26
C GLU A 170 -11.99 -2.11 5.04
N ASN A 171 -10.71 -2.01 4.69
CA ASN A 171 -10.23 -1.08 3.68
C ASN A 171 -10.48 -1.54 2.24
N ASP A 172 -10.35 -2.85 1.99
CA ASP A 172 -10.30 -3.39 0.63
C ASP A 172 -11.53 -4.21 0.27
N VAL A 173 -12.37 -4.56 1.27
CA VAL A 173 -13.57 -5.37 1.06
C VAL A 173 -14.83 -4.62 1.43
N LYS A 174 -15.05 -4.34 2.72
CA LYS A 174 -16.31 -3.74 3.19
C LYS A 174 -16.53 -2.34 2.62
N LEU A 175 -15.51 -1.49 2.65
CA LEU A 175 -15.63 -0.16 2.09
C LEU A 175 -15.96 -0.19 0.58
N PRO A 176 -15.21 -0.88 -0.30
CA PRO A 176 -15.57 -0.97 -1.72
C PRO A 176 -16.97 -1.52 -1.98
N ILE A 177 -17.38 -2.56 -1.26
CA ILE A 177 -18.75 -3.12 -1.39
C ILE A 177 -19.80 -2.06 -1.01
N SER A 178 -19.59 -1.31 0.06
CA SER A 178 -20.49 -0.22 0.47
C SER A 178 -20.63 0.88 -0.59
N LEU A 179 -19.63 1.02 -1.44
CA LEU A 179 -19.61 1.95 -2.58
C LEU A 179 -20.23 1.36 -3.87
N GLY A 180 -20.71 0.11 -3.85
CA GLY A 180 -21.27 -0.57 -5.01
C GLY A 180 -20.24 -1.22 -5.93
N MET A 181 -19.00 -1.39 -5.47
CA MET A 181 -17.95 -2.13 -6.15
C MET A 181 -18.02 -3.62 -5.83
N LYS A 182 -17.27 -4.43 -6.55
CA LYS A 182 -16.94 -5.81 -6.16
C LYS A 182 -15.65 -5.81 -5.34
N ALA A 183 -15.46 -6.86 -4.53
CA ALA A 183 -14.23 -7.03 -3.79
C ALA A 183 -13.79 -8.50 -3.74
N LEU A 184 -12.46 -8.72 -3.70
CA LEU A 184 -11.82 -10.02 -3.49
C LEU A 184 -10.89 -9.89 -2.28
N TRP A 185 -11.13 -10.69 -1.27
CA TRP A 185 -10.38 -10.66 -0.02
C TRP A 185 -9.24 -11.66 -0.02
N LYS A 186 -8.01 -11.17 0.05
CA LYS A 186 -6.83 -12.02 0.23
C LYS A 186 -6.73 -12.47 1.68
N THR A 187 -7.04 -13.72 1.95
CA THR A 187 -6.99 -14.30 3.29
C THR A 187 -6.89 -15.82 3.23
N LYS A 188 -6.32 -16.43 4.28
CA LYS A 188 -6.33 -17.89 4.47
C LYS A 188 -7.65 -18.40 5.04
N ASN A 189 -8.47 -17.51 5.59
CA ASN A 189 -9.75 -17.85 6.19
C ASN A 189 -10.83 -17.96 5.12
N LYS A 190 -11.67 -18.99 5.20
CA LYS A 190 -12.88 -19.07 4.37
C LYS A 190 -13.93 -18.09 4.90
N SER A 191 -14.68 -17.49 4.00
CA SER A 191 -15.80 -16.62 4.33
C SER A 191 -17.02 -17.04 3.51
N ASP A 192 -18.19 -17.08 4.16
CA ASP A 192 -19.47 -17.32 3.48
C ASP A 192 -20.06 -16.00 2.95
N GLU A 193 -19.55 -14.86 3.40
CA GLU A 193 -20.04 -13.53 3.07
C GLU A 193 -19.24 -12.88 1.92
N TYR A 194 -17.91 -13.11 1.89
CA TYR A 194 -17.01 -12.46 0.92
C TYR A 194 -16.27 -13.47 0.07
N GLN A 195 -16.04 -13.14 -1.20
CA GLN A 195 -15.21 -13.96 -2.08
C GLN A 195 -13.75 -13.84 -1.66
N THR A 196 -13.13 -14.96 -1.30
CA THR A 196 -11.76 -15.03 -0.78
C THR A 196 -10.81 -15.71 -1.76
N PHE A 197 -9.53 -15.40 -1.64
CA PHE A 197 -8.42 -16.09 -2.28
C PHE A 197 -7.21 -16.08 -1.34
N GLU A 198 -6.33 -17.06 -1.47
CA GLU A 198 -5.11 -17.13 -0.63
C GLU A 198 -3.87 -16.70 -1.41
N LYS A 199 -3.71 -17.22 -2.62
CA LYS A 199 -2.54 -16.96 -3.46
C LYS A 199 -2.91 -16.08 -4.65
N LEU A 200 -2.00 -15.22 -5.10
CA LEU A 200 -2.23 -14.39 -6.30
C LEU A 200 -2.61 -15.22 -7.53
N THR A 201 -2.06 -16.44 -7.64
CA THR A 201 -2.39 -17.36 -8.74
C THR A 201 -3.86 -17.78 -8.78
N ASP A 202 -4.58 -17.72 -7.65
CA ASP A 202 -6.01 -18.07 -7.60
C ASP A 202 -6.84 -17.07 -8.41
N LEU A 203 -6.36 -15.81 -8.53
CA LEU A 203 -7.00 -14.78 -9.35
C LEU A 203 -7.13 -15.17 -10.83
N LEU A 204 -6.26 -16.05 -11.34
CA LEU A 204 -6.33 -16.55 -12.73
C LEU A 204 -7.55 -17.43 -13.00
N GLN A 205 -8.17 -17.98 -11.95
CA GLN A 205 -9.38 -18.79 -12.04
C GLN A 205 -10.64 -17.99 -11.70
N ILE A 206 -10.48 -16.92 -10.89
CA ILE A 206 -11.57 -16.09 -10.43
C ILE A 206 -11.93 -15.00 -11.45
N LEU A 207 -10.93 -14.49 -12.18
CA LEU A 207 -10.99 -13.37 -13.12
C LEU A 207 -10.65 -13.81 -14.56
#